data_32b0832d7eb975408a5b101a0d6de8dc
#
_entry.id   32b0832d7eb975408a5b101a0d6de8dc
#
_cell.length_a   1.000
_cell.length_b   1.000
_cell.length_c   1.000
_cell.angle_alpha   90.00
_cell.angle_beta   90.00
_cell.angle_gamma   90.00
#
_symmetry.space_group_name_H-M   'P 1'
#
loop_
_entity.id
_entity.type
_entity.pdbx_description
1 polymer ?
#
loop_
_entity_poly.entity_id
_entity_poly.type
_entity_poly.pdbx_seq_one_letter_code
_entity_poly.pdbx_strand_id
1 'polypeptide(L)'
;IKSKKFPDASKDKEGKLMVGAAIGPFDNKRVNALLNAGVDIIAIDTAHGHSENVIGSIRQIKKEHGIDLIAGNIATAEAAEELIAAGADVVKVGIGPGSICTTRIVAGSGIPQITAIHDCTEVAEKYGIPVIADGGIKYSGDIAKALAAGASTVMIGSLFAGTEESPGRIVFVGGRKYKSYRGMGSVGAMQEGSDRYGKQSPGKFVPEGIEGIVPYRGDVSEAIYQMVGGLRSAMGYCGCKTIDELRTKSRFIRITKAGLKESHPHDVTITAEAPNYWREETQDNEK
;
A
#
# COMPACT_ATOMS: atom_id res chain seq x y z
N ILE A 1 -13.75 -2.84 -27.21
CA ILE A 1 -13.81 -4.16 -26.52
C ILE A 1 -13.40 -4.03 -25.05
N LYS A 2 -12.27 -3.37 -24.73
CA LYS A 2 -11.77 -3.21 -23.34
C LYS A 2 -12.73 -2.41 -22.44
N SER A 3 -13.37 -1.36 -22.95
CA SER A 3 -14.34 -0.56 -22.19
C SER A 3 -15.63 -1.31 -21.80
N LYS A 4 -16.02 -2.30 -22.60
CA LYS A 4 -17.15 -3.18 -22.26
C LYS A 4 -16.75 -4.24 -21.22
N LYS A 5 -15.49 -4.73 -21.25
CA LYS A 5 -14.99 -5.73 -20.31
C LYS A 5 -14.71 -5.12 -18.93
N PHE A 6 -14.31 -3.86 -18.88
CA PHE A 6 -13.97 -3.13 -17.64
C PHE A 6 -14.69 -1.77 -17.62
N PRO A 7 -16.03 -1.76 -17.38
CA PRO A 7 -16.81 -0.51 -17.41
C PRO A 7 -16.40 0.47 -16.30
N ASP A 8 -16.01 -0.04 -15.14
CA ASP A 8 -15.70 0.74 -13.94
C ASP A 8 -14.22 1.17 -13.85
N ALA A 9 -13.43 0.94 -14.92
CA ALA A 9 -12.04 1.41 -14.95
C ALA A 9 -11.99 2.95 -14.91
N SER A 10 -11.04 3.50 -14.11
CA SER A 10 -10.80 4.95 -14.02
C SER A 10 -10.33 5.49 -15.37
N LYS A 11 -11.08 6.40 -15.94
CA LYS A 11 -10.85 6.99 -17.27
C LYS A 11 -10.93 8.50 -17.20
N ASP A 12 -10.17 9.15 -18.06
CA ASP A 12 -10.29 10.58 -18.31
C ASP A 12 -11.56 10.93 -19.12
N LYS A 13 -11.74 12.21 -19.41
CA LYS A 13 -12.88 12.71 -20.19
C LYS A 13 -12.89 12.20 -21.65
N GLU A 14 -11.73 11.74 -22.15
CA GLU A 14 -11.56 11.17 -23.50
C GLU A 14 -11.73 9.64 -23.52
N GLY A 15 -11.97 9.01 -22.36
CA GLY A 15 -12.13 7.58 -22.22
C GLY A 15 -10.81 6.79 -22.18
N LYS A 16 -9.66 7.46 -22.01
CA LYS A 16 -8.36 6.83 -21.76
C LYS A 16 -8.23 6.46 -20.30
N LEU A 17 -7.47 5.40 -20.00
CA LEU A 17 -7.16 5.01 -18.62
C LEU A 17 -6.32 6.11 -17.96
N MET A 18 -6.72 6.52 -16.77
CA MET A 18 -5.90 7.40 -15.94
C MET A 18 -4.66 6.67 -15.45
N VAL A 19 -3.51 7.36 -15.47
CA VAL A 19 -2.21 6.79 -15.12
C VAL A 19 -1.46 7.67 -14.13
N GLY A 20 -0.82 7.04 -13.14
CA GLY A 20 0.10 7.68 -12.21
C GLY A 20 1.51 7.14 -12.34
N ALA A 21 2.50 7.96 -11.99
CA ALA A 21 3.90 7.55 -11.98
C ALA A 21 4.64 8.06 -10.76
N ALA A 22 5.56 7.22 -10.24
CA ALA A 22 6.39 7.58 -9.10
C ALA A 22 7.69 8.25 -9.53
N ILE A 23 8.15 9.16 -8.67
CA ILE A 23 9.42 9.87 -8.79
C ILE A 23 10.14 9.91 -7.44
N GLY A 24 11.46 10.13 -7.47
CA GLY A 24 12.23 10.57 -6.31
C GLY A 24 12.12 12.09 -6.11
N PRO A 25 12.52 12.62 -4.93
CA PRO A 25 12.57 14.06 -4.68
C PRO A 25 13.51 14.76 -5.69
N PHE A 26 13.06 15.92 -6.19
CA PHE A 26 13.80 16.76 -7.14
C PHE A 26 14.19 16.10 -8.48
N ASP A 27 13.52 15.03 -8.89
CA ASP A 27 13.73 14.42 -10.21
C ASP A 27 12.96 15.17 -11.30
N ASN A 28 13.32 16.43 -11.52
CA ASN A 28 12.66 17.32 -12.48
C ASN A 28 12.75 16.80 -13.91
N LYS A 29 13.81 16.07 -14.26
CA LYS A 29 13.96 15.45 -15.58
C LYS A 29 12.84 14.43 -15.82
N ARG A 30 12.59 13.58 -14.84
CA ARG A 30 11.53 12.57 -14.90
C ARG A 30 10.14 13.21 -14.84
N VAL A 31 9.93 14.23 -14.00
CA VAL A 31 8.68 15.02 -13.98
C VAL A 31 8.32 15.53 -15.36
N ASN A 32 9.24 16.23 -16.02
CA ASN A 32 9.02 16.79 -17.37
C ASN A 32 8.74 15.68 -18.41
N ALA A 33 9.44 14.56 -18.35
CA ALA A 33 9.20 13.44 -19.24
C ALA A 33 7.83 12.81 -19.05
N LEU A 34 7.38 12.67 -17.80
CA LEU A 34 6.07 12.13 -17.46
C LEU A 34 4.91 13.06 -17.88
N LEU A 35 5.07 14.36 -17.68
CA LEU A 35 4.10 15.37 -18.13
C LEU A 35 3.95 15.36 -19.65
N ASN A 36 5.07 15.30 -20.38
CA ASN A 36 5.08 15.17 -21.83
C ASN A 36 4.44 13.86 -22.32
N ALA A 37 4.49 12.80 -21.52
CA ALA A 37 3.86 11.52 -21.83
C ALA A 37 2.36 11.50 -21.45
N GLY A 38 1.83 12.55 -20.80
CA GLY A 38 0.41 12.68 -20.44
C GLY A 38 0.04 11.92 -19.16
N VAL A 39 0.91 11.94 -18.14
CA VAL A 39 0.59 11.39 -16.81
C VAL A 39 -0.52 12.22 -16.15
N ASP A 40 -1.46 11.56 -15.47
CA ASP A 40 -2.56 12.24 -14.77
C ASP A 40 -2.21 12.64 -13.35
N ILE A 41 -1.35 11.86 -12.65
CA ILE A 41 -0.93 12.11 -11.28
C ILE A 41 0.52 11.66 -11.05
N ILE A 42 1.27 12.43 -10.27
CA ILE A 42 2.64 12.10 -9.89
C ILE A 42 2.68 11.72 -8.41
N ALA A 43 3.49 10.71 -8.06
CA ALA A 43 3.74 10.33 -6.69
C ALA A 43 5.21 10.54 -6.31
N ILE A 44 5.49 11.40 -5.33
CA ILE A 44 6.79 11.42 -4.64
C ILE A 44 6.76 10.26 -3.64
N ASP A 45 7.40 9.15 -4.00
CA ASP A 45 7.42 7.91 -3.22
C ASP A 45 8.77 7.70 -2.55
N THR A 46 8.80 7.86 -1.23
CA THR A 46 10.02 7.74 -0.41
C THR A 46 9.80 6.84 0.79
N ALA A 47 10.90 6.32 1.34
CA ALA A 47 10.86 5.57 2.60
C ALA A 47 10.50 6.48 3.80
N HIS A 48 10.83 7.79 3.71
CA HIS A 48 10.54 8.79 4.72
C HIS A 48 10.10 10.10 4.05
N GLY A 49 8.77 10.29 3.96
CA GLY A 49 8.16 11.45 3.31
C GLY A 49 8.27 12.74 4.12
N HIS A 50 8.39 12.66 5.45
CA HIS A 50 8.53 13.81 6.34
C HIS A 50 9.96 14.30 6.35
N SER A 51 10.44 14.84 5.24
CA SER A 51 11.78 15.37 5.09
C SER A 51 11.78 16.65 4.25
N GLU A 52 12.75 17.53 4.50
CA GLU A 52 12.86 18.80 3.78
C GLU A 52 12.99 18.60 2.26
N ASN A 53 13.65 17.53 1.81
CA ASN A 53 13.76 17.21 0.39
C ASN A 53 12.40 16.90 -0.25
N VAL A 54 11.55 16.14 0.44
CA VAL A 54 10.20 15.83 -0.05
C VAL A 54 9.33 17.07 -0.03
N ILE A 55 9.32 17.81 1.09
CA ILE A 55 8.55 19.05 1.26
C ILE A 55 8.97 20.11 0.22
N GLY A 56 10.27 20.29 0.01
CA GLY A 56 10.80 21.19 -1.01
C GLY A 56 10.43 20.78 -2.43
N SER A 57 10.47 19.46 -2.72
CA SER A 57 10.07 18.93 -4.02
C SER A 57 8.58 19.11 -4.30
N ILE A 58 7.71 18.92 -3.30
CA ILE A 58 6.27 19.19 -3.42
C ILE A 58 6.05 20.66 -3.81
N ARG A 59 6.63 21.61 -3.05
CA ARG A 59 6.50 23.04 -3.31
C ARG A 59 6.96 23.41 -4.71
N GLN A 60 8.09 22.85 -5.15
CA GLN A 60 8.63 23.11 -6.48
C GLN A 60 7.69 22.62 -7.58
N ILE A 61 7.28 21.35 -7.53
CA ILE A 61 6.42 20.75 -8.58
C ILE A 61 5.07 21.46 -8.64
N LYS A 62 4.45 21.77 -7.50
CA LYS A 62 3.17 22.49 -7.47
C LYS A 62 3.30 23.90 -8.04
N LYS A 63 4.40 24.60 -7.78
CA LYS A 63 4.66 25.92 -8.33
C LYS A 63 4.87 25.90 -9.84
N GLU A 64 5.57 24.88 -10.36
CA GLU A 64 5.98 24.82 -11.76
C GLU A 64 4.93 24.19 -12.67
N HIS A 65 4.17 23.21 -12.19
CA HIS A 65 3.35 22.36 -13.07
C HIS A 65 1.87 22.25 -12.70
N GLY A 66 1.48 22.51 -11.45
CA GLY A 66 0.08 22.43 -11.02
C GLY A 66 -0.58 21.05 -11.12
N ILE A 67 0.19 19.98 -11.37
CA ILE A 67 -0.31 18.61 -11.46
C ILE A 67 -0.71 18.09 -10.07
N ASP A 68 -1.68 17.16 -10.02
CA ASP A 68 -2.03 16.46 -8.79
C ASP A 68 -0.87 15.61 -8.28
N LEU A 69 -0.58 15.69 -6.97
CA LEU A 69 0.61 15.14 -6.36
C LEU A 69 0.28 14.29 -5.13
N ILE A 70 0.67 13.02 -5.19
CA ILE A 70 0.73 12.13 -4.04
C ILE A 70 2.07 12.29 -3.36
N ALA A 71 2.11 12.41 -2.03
CA ALA A 71 3.35 12.45 -1.28
C ALA A 71 3.37 11.43 -0.13
N GLY A 72 4.50 10.78 0.08
CA GLY A 72 4.69 9.80 1.15
C GLY A 72 6.07 9.09 1.09
N ASN A 73 6.31 8.15 2.03
CA ASN A 73 5.35 7.69 3.02
C ASN A 73 5.54 8.42 4.34
N ILE A 74 4.44 8.58 5.04
CA ILE A 74 4.38 9.20 6.36
C ILE A 74 3.65 8.30 7.35
N ALA A 75 3.66 8.65 8.64
CA ALA A 75 2.95 7.87 9.66
C ALA A 75 2.41 8.72 10.82
N THR A 76 2.59 10.05 10.80
CA THR A 76 2.18 10.95 11.89
C THR A 76 1.30 12.09 11.41
N ALA A 77 0.51 12.66 12.32
CA ALA A 77 -0.35 13.81 12.06
C ALA A 77 0.46 15.03 11.59
N GLU A 78 1.57 15.30 12.24
CA GLU A 78 2.46 16.43 11.92
C GLU A 78 3.01 16.31 10.49
N ALA A 79 3.43 15.11 10.11
CA ALA A 79 3.90 14.85 8.75
C ALA A 79 2.80 15.07 7.71
N ALA A 80 1.57 14.65 8.00
CA ALA A 80 0.43 14.88 7.12
C ALA A 80 0.18 16.38 6.95
N GLU A 81 0.17 17.15 8.04
CA GLU A 81 -0.04 18.58 8.02
C GLU A 81 1.02 19.32 7.19
N GLU A 82 2.30 18.98 7.38
CA GLU A 82 3.39 19.63 6.65
C GLU A 82 3.40 19.31 5.15
N LEU A 83 3.10 18.07 4.75
CA LEU A 83 3.00 17.70 3.33
C LEU A 83 1.81 18.40 2.65
N ILE A 84 0.67 18.46 3.34
CA ILE A 84 -0.53 19.16 2.85
C ILE A 84 -0.25 20.67 2.73
N ALA A 85 0.35 21.27 3.74
CA ALA A 85 0.75 22.68 3.71
C ALA A 85 1.77 23.00 2.61
N ALA A 86 2.58 22.00 2.20
CA ALA A 86 3.49 22.14 1.06
C ALA A 86 2.78 22.05 -0.30
N GLY A 87 1.53 21.54 -0.34
CA GLY A 87 0.70 21.44 -1.54
C GLY A 87 0.45 20.02 -2.04
N ALA A 88 0.65 18.99 -1.21
CA ALA A 88 0.27 17.61 -1.57
C ALA A 88 -1.26 17.49 -1.69
N ASP A 89 -1.75 16.92 -2.79
CA ASP A 89 -3.18 16.66 -3.01
C ASP A 89 -3.63 15.31 -2.44
N VAL A 90 -2.68 14.42 -2.16
CA VAL A 90 -2.91 13.10 -1.54
C VAL A 90 -1.73 12.76 -0.65
N VAL A 91 -1.99 12.23 0.55
CA VAL A 91 -0.92 11.70 1.41
C VAL A 91 -0.95 10.17 1.47
N LYS A 92 0.23 9.56 1.40
CA LYS A 92 0.40 8.10 1.44
C LYS A 92 1.03 7.68 2.77
N VAL A 93 0.30 6.82 3.52
CA VAL A 93 0.56 6.49 4.91
C VAL A 93 0.99 5.06 5.07
N GLY A 94 2.15 4.85 5.71
CA GLY A 94 2.66 3.52 6.04
C GLY A 94 4.18 3.48 6.14
N ILE A 95 4.70 3.37 7.37
CA ILE A 95 6.11 3.15 7.68
C ILE A 95 6.27 1.79 8.33
N GLY A 96 6.83 0.84 7.59
CA GLY A 96 7.13 -0.50 8.07
C GLY A 96 6.01 -1.55 8.09
N PRO A 97 4.76 -1.33 7.58
CA PRO A 97 3.72 -2.35 7.62
C PRO A 97 3.84 -3.40 6.52
N GLY A 98 4.66 -3.18 5.50
CA GLY A 98 4.82 -4.10 4.37
C GLY A 98 5.38 -5.46 4.81
N SER A 99 4.89 -6.55 4.21
CA SER A 99 5.29 -7.93 4.56
C SER A 99 6.76 -8.25 4.33
N ILE A 100 7.45 -7.48 3.49
CA ILE A 100 8.89 -7.60 3.18
C ILE A 100 9.70 -6.41 3.73
N CYS A 101 9.08 -5.54 4.53
CA CYS A 101 9.73 -4.39 5.15
C CYS A 101 10.33 -4.77 6.50
N THR A 102 11.58 -4.39 6.73
CA THR A 102 12.29 -4.61 8.00
C THR A 102 12.61 -3.31 8.73
N THR A 103 12.14 -2.16 8.27
CA THR A 103 12.42 -0.83 8.85
C THR A 103 12.17 -0.80 10.36
N ARG A 104 11.05 -1.38 10.82
CA ARG A 104 10.71 -1.38 12.27
C ARG A 104 11.70 -2.14 13.12
N ILE A 105 12.38 -3.14 12.56
CA ILE A 105 13.37 -3.96 13.26
C ILE A 105 14.78 -3.37 13.09
N VAL A 106 15.15 -2.99 11.86
CA VAL A 106 16.50 -2.53 11.53
C VAL A 106 16.73 -1.09 12.01
N ALA A 107 15.76 -0.21 11.77
CA ALA A 107 15.85 1.20 12.14
C ALA A 107 15.12 1.53 13.45
N GLY A 108 14.30 0.62 14.00
CA GLY A 108 13.49 0.86 15.19
C GLY A 108 12.38 1.91 14.98
N SER A 109 12.07 2.25 13.72
CA SER A 109 11.13 3.31 13.35
C SER A 109 9.88 2.75 12.70
N GLY A 110 8.73 3.36 12.99
CA GLY A 110 7.43 2.99 12.43
C GLY A 110 6.30 3.11 13.45
N ILE A 111 5.08 3.14 12.94
CA ILE A 111 3.85 3.25 13.74
C ILE A 111 2.91 2.12 13.33
N PRO A 112 2.16 1.49 14.25
CA PRO A 112 1.11 0.52 13.91
C PRO A 112 0.16 1.10 12.88
N GLN A 113 -0.16 0.36 11.81
CA GLN A 113 -0.77 0.92 10.61
C GLN A 113 -2.13 1.57 10.85
N ILE A 114 -2.99 0.98 11.69
CA ILE A 114 -4.31 1.58 12.01
C ILE A 114 -4.15 2.92 12.72
N THR A 115 -3.21 3.02 13.67
CA THR A 115 -2.89 4.29 14.35
C THR A 115 -2.38 5.32 13.35
N ALA A 116 -1.43 4.95 12.49
CA ALA A 116 -0.88 5.87 11.49
C ALA A 116 -1.96 6.40 10.52
N ILE A 117 -2.86 5.52 10.05
CA ILE A 117 -3.97 5.92 9.17
C ILE A 117 -4.88 6.90 9.91
N HIS A 118 -5.29 6.57 11.13
CA HIS A 118 -6.20 7.39 11.92
C HIS A 118 -5.63 8.79 12.16
N ASP A 119 -4.42 8.87 12.70
CA ASP A 119 -3.76 10.14 13.04
C ASP A 119 -3.55 11.04 11.81
N CYS A 120 -3.10 10.46 10.69
CA CYS A 120 -2.96 11.20 9.43
C CYS A 120 -4.32 11.64 8.87
N THR A 121 -5.35 10.80 8.99
CA THR A 121 -6.69 11.12 8.47
C THR A 121 -7.34 12.25 9.26
N GLU A 122 -7.21 12.29 10.60
CA GLU A 122 -7.75 13.37 11.42
C GLU A 122 -7.25 14.76 10.97
N VAL A 123 -6.05 14.83 10.44
CA VAL A 123 -5.50 16.06 9.86
C VAL A 123 -5.99 16.25 8.43
N ALA A 124 -5.85 15.22 7.58
CA ALA A 124 -6.15 15.31 6.15
C ALA A 124 -7.62 15.69 5.87
N GLU A 125 -8.56 15.20 6.69
CA GLU A 125 -9.99 15.52 6.57
C GLU A 125 -10.29 17.00 6.77
N LYS A 126 -9.55 17.71 7.61
CA LYS A 126 -9.72 19.16 7.81
C LYS A 126 -9.46 19.97 6.53
N TYR A 127 -8.64 19.40 5.65
CA TYR A 127 -8.27 20.02 4.36
C TYR A 127 -8.95 19.36 3.16
N GLY A 128 -9.78 18.33 3.39
CA GLY A 128 -10.43 17.56 2.31
C GLY A 128 -9.44 16.72 1.48
N ILE A 129 -8.28 16.39 2.05
CA ILE A 129 -7.21 15.64 1.37
C ILE A 129 -7.39 14.14 1.59
N PRO A 130 -7.45 13.32 0.52
CA PRO A 130 -7.56 11.87 0.65
C PRO A 130 -6.27 11.21 1.16
N VAL A 131 -6.44 10.09 1.85
CA VAL A 131 -5.37 9.28 2.42
C VAL A 131 -5.29 7.93 1.73
N ILE A 132 -4.09 7.52 1.30
CA ILE A 132 -3.79 6.17 0.82
C ILE A 132 -3.17 5.38 1.98
N ALA A 133 -3.80 4.28 2.40
CA ALA A 133 -3.22 3.35 3.36
C ALA A 133 -2.31 2.35 2.64
N ASP A 134 -1.00 2.50 2.81
CA ASP A 134 0.02 1.70 2.11
C ASP A 134 0.63 0.63 3.02
N GLY A 135 0.36 -0.62 2.69
CA GLY A 135 0.93 -1.79 3.37
C GLY A 135 0.07 -2.36 4.51
N GLY A 136 0.45 -3.56 4.96
CA GLY A 136 -0.22 -4.26 6.06
C GLY A 136 -1.49 -5.01 5.68
N ILE A 137 -1.88 -5.03 4.41
CA ILE A 137 -3.06 -5.75 3.92
C ILE A 137 -2.69 -7.20 3.62
N LYS A 138 -3.21 -8.11 4.42
CA LYS A 138 -3.02 -9.56 4.29
C LYS A 138 -4.31 -10.26 3.86
N TYR A 139 -5.45 -9.77 4.31
CA TYR A 139 -6.79 -10.29 4.03
C TYR A 139 -7.71 -9.16 3.57
N SER A 140 -8.82 -9.51 2.92
CA SER A 140 -9.84 -8.53 2.52
C SER A 140 -10.41 -7.72 3.70
N GLY A 141 -10.49 -8.32 4.88
CA GLY A 141 -10.90 -7.63 6.11
C GLY A 141 -9.96 -6.50 6.53
N ASP A 142 -8.68 -6.55 6.15
CA ASP A 142 -7.74 -5.46 6.46
C ASP A 142 -8.00 -4.24 5.59
N ILE A 143 -8.54 -4.41 4.37
CA ILE A 143 -9.02 -3.32 3.52
C ILE A 143 -10.15 -2.58 4.24
N ALA A 144 -11.15 -3.33 4.74
CA ALA A 144 -12.28 -2.75 5.47
C ALA A 144 -11.80 -1.97 6.71
N LYS A 145 -10.82 -2.53 7.46
CA LYS A 145 -10.24 -1.85 8.63
C LYS A 145 -9.47 -0.58 8.24
N ALA A 146 -8.68 -0.60 7.16
CA ALA A 146 -7.96 0.58 6.70
C ALA A 146 -8.91 1.71 6.28
N LEU A 147 -9.97 1.38 5.54
CA LEU A 147 -11.00 2.34 5.16
C LEU A 147 -11.78 2.85 6.39
N ALA A 148 -12.18 1.96 7.30
CA ALA A 148 -12.85 2.34 8.55
C ALA A 148 -11.98 3.23 9.46
N ALA A 149 -10.65 3.12 9.37
CA ALA A 149 -9.71 4.00 10.07
C ALA A 149 -9.57 5.39 9.41
N GLY A 150 -10.24 5.62 8.28
CA GLY A 150 -10.30 6.90 7.59
C GLY A 150 -9.63 6.94 6.21
N ALA A 151 -8.90 5.91 5.79
CA ALA A 151 -8.29 5.90 4.47
C ALA A 151 -9.35 6.02 3.36
N SER A 152 -8.98 6.66 2.26
CA SER A 152 -9.81 6.76 1.06
C SER A 152 -9.57 5.59 0.11
N THR A 153 -8.34 5.10 0.05
CA THR A 153 -7.90 3.96 -0.75
C THR A 153 -6.83 3.16 -0.02
N VAL A 154 -6.52 1.96 -0.55
CA VAL A 154 -5.43 1.11 -0.04
C VAL A 154 -4.41 0.80 -1.12
N MET A 155 -3.15 0.69 -0.73
CA MET A 155 -2.07 0.17 -1.58
C MET A 155 -1.64 -1.20 -1.09
N ILE A 156 -1.57 -2.16 -2.01
CA ILE A 156 -1.36 -3.58 -1.70
C ILE A 156 -0.13 -4.09 -2.44
N GLY A 157 0.80 -4.70 -1.70
CA GLY A 157 2.01 -5.29 -2.26
C GLY A 157 1.91 -6.82 -2.41
N SER A 158 2.03 -7.54 -1.29
CA SER A 158 2.21 -9.01 -1.29
C SER A 158 1.08 -9.80 -1.95
N LEU A 159 -0.17 -9.38 -1.81
CA LEU A 159 -1.30 -10.07 -2.42
C LEU A 159 -1.26 -9.98 -3.94
N PHE A 160 -0.88 -8.82 -4.50
CA PHE A 160 -0.72 -8.65 -5.94
C PHE A 160 0.60 -9.22 -6.46
N ALA A 161 1.65 -9.29 -5.64
CA ALA A 161 2.92 -9.88 -6.04
C ALA A 161 2.80 -11.35 -6.47
N GLY A 162 1.79 -12.09 -5.97
CA GLY A 162 1.50 -13.47 -6.35
C GLY A 162 0.68 -13.64 -7.63
N THR A 163 0.17 -12.56 -8.23
CA THR A 163 -0.69 -12.65 -9.43
C THR A 163 0.11 -12.90 -10.71
N GLU A 164 -0.56 -13.40 -11.75
CA GLU A 164 0.08 -13.69 -13.05
C GLU A 164 0.72 -12.44 -13.65
N GLU A 165 0.07 -11.29 -13.54
CA GLU A 165 0.51 -10.02 -14.11
C GLU A 165 1.69 -9.39 -13.38
N SER A 166 2.00 -9.83 -12.16
CA SER A 166 3.17 -9.36 -11.42
C SER A 166 4.48 -9.79 -12.11
N PRO A 167 5.52 -8.96 -12.13
CA PRO A 167 6.78 -9.26 -12.83
C PRO A 167 7.64 -10.33 -12.15
N GLY A 168 7.30 -10.76 -10.92
CA GLY A 168 8.05 -11.78 -10.18
C GLY A 168 8.18 -13.10 -10.95
N ARG A 169 9.35 -13.73 -10.87
CA ARG A 169 9.61 -15.04 -11.51
C ARG A 169 8.81 -16.14 -10.81
N ILE A 170 8.31 -17.10 -11.61
CA ILE A 170 7.69 -18.31 -11.07
C ILE A 170 8.77 -19.21 -10.48
N VAL A 171 8.51 -19.68 -9.25
CA VAL A 171 9.38 -20.60 -8.51
C VAL A 171 8.54 -21.78 -8.01
N PHE A 172 9.06 -22.99 -8.08
CA PHE A 172 8.42 -24.17 -7.54
C PHE A 172 9.11 -24.61 -6.26
N VAL A 173 8.34 -24.75 -5.17
CA VAL A 173 8.81 -25.23 -3.87
C VAL A 173 7.84 -26.29 -3.37
N GLY A 174 8.33 -27.49 -3.08
CA GLY A 174 7.49 -28.61 -2.61
C GLY A 174 6.33 -28.95 -3.55
N GLY A 175 6.52 -28.78 -4.88
CA GLY A 175 5.48 -29.02 -5.88
C GLY A 175 4.43 -27.90 -6.01
N ARG A 176 4.50 -26.86 -5.20
CA ARG A 176 3.61 -25.67 -5.26
C ARG A 176 4.25 -24.52 -6.04
N LYS A 177 3.43 -23.76 -6.74
CA LYS A 177 3.82 -22.60 -7.55
C LYS A 177 3.87 -21.34 -6.67
N TYR A 178 4.96 -20.58 -6.75
CA TYR A 178 5.18 -19.31 -6.08
C TYR A 178 5.68 -18.27 -7.07
N LYS A 179 5.66 -16.99 -6.66
CA LYS A 179 6.33 -15.90 -7.38
C LYS A 179 7.39 -15.26 -6.48
N SER A 180 8.54 -14.91 -7.08
CA SER A 180 9.54 -14.12 -6.38
C SER A 180 9.00 -12.73 -6.08
N TYR A 181 9.32 -12.22 -4.89
CA TYR A 181 8.89 -10.92 -4.41
C TYR A 181 10.01 -10.28 -3.61
N ARG A 182 10.31 -9.00 -3.88
CA ARG A 182 11.37 -8.28 -3.17
C ARG A 182 10.91 -6.92 -2.68
N GLY A 183 11.42 -6.51 -1.52
CA GLY A 183 11.23 -5.16 -0.99
C GLY A 183 12.06 -4.13 -1.75
N MET A 184 11.54 -2.91 -1.87
CA MET A 184 12.28 -1.80 -2.47
C MET A 184 13.55 -1.44 -1.69
N GLY A 185 13.61 -1.76 -0.38
CA GLY A 185 14.78 -1.65 0.48
C GLY A 185 15.60 -2.93 0.59
N SER A 186 15.38 -3.95 -0.26
CA SER A 186 16.22 -5.16 -0.31
C SER A 186 17.55 -4.89 -1.00
N VAL A 187 18.53 -5.74 -0.74
CA VAL A 187 19.89 -5.61 -1.34
C VAL A 187 19.82 -5.56 -2.85
N GLY A 188 19.08 -6.48 -3.49
CA GLY A 188 18.95 -6.53 -4.94
C GLY A 188 18.25 -5.30 -5.53
N ALA A 189 17.18 -4.80 -4.87
CA ALA A 189 16.51 -3.59 -5.33
C ALA A 189 17.40 -2.35 -5.22
N MET A 190 18.16 -2.23 -4.13
CA MET A 190 19.08 -1.10 -3.90
C MET A 190 20.27 -1.12 -4.87
N GLN A 191 20.76 -2.30 -5.25
CA GLN A 191 21.84 -2.45 -6.25
C GLN A 191 21.37 -2.06 -7.65
N GLU A 192 20.14 -2.30 -8.02
CA GLU A 192 19.54 -1.88 -9.29
C GLU A 192 19.16 -0.39 -9.34
N GLY A 193 19.21 0.31 -8.22
CA GLY A 193 18.86 1.72 -8.06
C GLY A 193 17.42 1.89 -7.62
N SER A 194 17.20 1.88 -6.31
CA SER A 194 15.88 2.16 -5.71
C SER A 194 15.72 3.66 -5.46
N ASP A 195 14.86 4.33 -6.21
CA ASP A 195 14.54 5.76 -6.04
C ASP A 195 13.97 6.07 -4.66
N ARG A 196 13.28 5.09 -4.05
CA ARG A 196 12.63 5.21 -2.73
C ARG A 196 13.61 5.43 -1.58
N TYR A 197 14.82 4.91 -1.68
CA TYR A 197 15.87 5.00 -0.65
C TYR A 197 16.97 6.00 -1.00
N GLY A 198 16.84 6.72 -2.12
CA GLY A 198 17.82 7.68 -2.60
C GLY A 198 19.08 7.02 -3.17
N LYS A 199 20.00 7.85 -3.67
CA LYS A 199 21.30 7.39 -4.17
C LYS A 199 22.24 7.15 -2.99
N GLN A 200 22.45 5.91 -2.62
CA GLN A 200 23.45 5.53 -1.63
C GLN A 200 24.80 5.23 -2.32
N SER A 201 25.88 5.47 -1.60
CA SER A 201 27.23 5.14 -2.11
C SER A 201 27.36 3.63 -2.35
N PRO A 202 27.94 3.18 -3.48
CA PRO A 202 28.12 1.76 -3.74
C PRO A 202 28.85 1.05 -2.58
N GLY A 203 28.30 -0.07 -2.11
CA GLY A 203 28.94 -0.94 -1.11
C GLY A 203 28.65 -0.61 0.35
N LYS A 204 27.81 0.38 0.67
CA LYS A 204 27.40 0.70 2.05
C LYS A 204 25.87 0.80 2.21
N PHE A 205 25.17 -0.29 1.88
CA PHE A 205 23.73 -0.35 2.08
C PHE A 205 23.40 -0.92 3.47
N VAL A 206 22.46 -0.28 4.16
CA VAL A 206 21.74 -0.89 5.28
C VAL A 206 20.36 -1.28 4.75
N PRO A 207 20.12 -2.56 4.39
CA PRO A 207 18.85 -2.98 3.82
C PRO A 207 17.73 -2.88 4.86
N GLU A 208 16.60 -2.32 4.46
CA GLU A 208 15.37 -2.25 5.25
C GLU A 208 14.24 -3.08 4.61
N GLY A 209 14.61 -4.09 3.84
CA GLY A 209 13.69 -5.01 3.19
C GLY A 209 14.36 -6.33 2.85
N ILE A 210 13.55 -7.35 2.67
CA ILE A 210 13.97 -8.71 2.32
C ILE A 210 13.52 -9.08 0.91
N GLU A 211 14.07 -10.18 0.41
CA GLU A 211 13.62 -10.89 -0.78
C GLU A 211 13.04 -12.24 -0.37
N GLY A 212 11.98 -12.67 -1.02
CA GLY A 212 11.31 -13.91 -0.69
C GLY A 212 10.40 -14.39 -1.82
N ILE A 213 9.52 -15.27 -1.50
CA ILE A 213 8.49 -15.79 -2.42
C ILE A 213 7.11 -15.65 -1.80
N VAL A 214 6.10 -15.45 -2.64
CA VAL A 214 4.70 -15.44 -2.24
C VAL A 214 3.94 -16.52 -3.02
N PRO A 215 2.88 -17.14 -2.46
CA PRO A 215 2.06 -18.09 -3.18
C PRO A 215 1.54 -17.49 -4.50
N TYR A 216 1.57 -18.29 -5.56
CA TYR A 216 0.93 -17.92 -6.82
C TYR A 216 -0.60 -17.89 -6.66
N ARG A 217 -1.24 -16.83 -7.17
CA ARG A 217 -2.67 -16.55 -6.93
C ARG A 217 -3.51 -16.50 -8.20
N GLY A 218 -2.95 -16.82 -9.36
CA GLY A 218 -3.67 -16.72 -10.63
C GLY A 218 -3.81 -15.29 -11.14
N ASP A 219 -4.87 -15.04 -11.88
CA ASP A 219 -5.19 -13.75 -12.50
C ASP A 219 -5.51 -12.67 -11.44
N VAL A 220 -5.06 -11.44 -11.65
CA VAL A 220 -5.31 -10.32 -10.73
C VAL A 220 -6.81 -10.02 -10.57
N SER A 221 -7.61 -10.28 -11.59
CA SER A 221 -9.06 -10.04 -11.53
C SER A 221 -9.75 -10.94 -10.50
N GLU A 222 -9.29 -12.19 -10.34
CA GLU A 222 -9.80 -13.10 -9.29
C GLU A 222 -9.41 -12.63 -7.90
N ALA A 223 -8.16 -12.19 -7.72
CA ALA A 223 -7.70 -11.63 -6.47
C ALA A 223 -8.51 -10.37 -6.07
N ILE A 224 -8.74 -9.47 -7.02
CA ILE A 224 -9.57 -8.26 -6.81
C ILE A 224 -11.01 -8.64 -6.47
N TYR A 225 -11.59 -9.63 -7.17
CA TYR A 225 -12.95 -10.09 -6.90
C TYR A 225 -13.12 -10.56 -5.45
N GLN A 226 -12.17 -11.37 -4.93
CA GLN A 226 -12.19 -11.84 -3.54
C GLN A 226 -12.02 -10.67 -2.54
N MET A 227 -11.13 -9.74 -2.82
CA MET A 227 -10.90 -8.58 -1.94
C MET A 227 -12.10 -7.66 -1.88
N VAL A 228 -12.70 -7.33 -3.03
CA VAL A 228 -13.91 -6.51 -3.10
C VAL A 228 -15.11 -7.23 -2.47
N GLY A 229 -15.22 -8.55 -2.67
CA GLY A 229 -16.24 -9.38 -2.02
C GLY A 229 -16.16 -9.30 -0.50
N GLY A 230 -14.96 -9.45 0.07
CA GLY A 230 -14.74 -9.32 1.51
C GLY A 230 -15.04 -7.93 2.05
N LEU A 231 -14.67 -6.87 1.31
CA LEU A 231 -15.03 -5.50 1.67
C LEU A 231 -16.56 -5.29 1.69
N ARG A 232 -17.26 -5.77 0.66
CA ARG A 232 -18.74 -5.71 0.61
C ARG A 232 -19.39 -6.45 1.77
N SER A 233 -18.85 -7.62 2.15
CA SER A 233 -19.31 -8.35 3.33
C SER A 233 -19.14 -7.54 4.60
N ALA A 234 -17.98 -6.92 4.80
CA ALA A 234 -17.71 -6.05 5.95
C ALA A 234 -18.67 -4.86 5.99
N MET A 235 -18.92 -4.19 4.86
CA MET A 235 -19.90 -3.12 4.74
C MET A 235 -21.29 -3.61 5.11
N GLY A 236 -21.69 -4.81 4.67
CA GLY A 236 -22.97 -5.43 5.02
C GLY A 236 -23.11 -5.67 6.52
N TYR A 237 -22.10 -6.24 7.19
CA TYR A 237 -22.10 -6.45 8.64
C TYR A 237 -22.15 -5.13 9.43
N CYS A 238 -21.52 -4.08 8.93
CA CYS A 238 -21.54 -2.75 9.55
C CYS A 238 -22.80 -1.94 9.19
N GLY A 239 -23.68 -2.43 8.34
CA GLY A 239 -24.86 -1.71 7.86
C GLY A 239 -24.54 -0.48 7.01
N CYS A 240 -23.38 -0.47 6.33
CA CYS A 240 -22.87 0.65 5.54
C CYS A 240 -23.16 0.44 4.06
N LYS A 241 -23.76 1.42 3.40
CA LYS A 241 -24.06 1.39 1.95
C LYS A 241 -22.93 1.98 1.11
N THR A 242 -22.12 2.85 1.68
CA THR A 242 -21.01 3.55 1.00
C THR A 242 -19.73 3.44 1.81
N ILE A 243 -18.59 3.72 1.16
CA ILE A 243 -17.29 3.79 1.85
C ILE A 243 -17.29 4.91 2.90
N ASP A 244 -17.94 6.04 2.64
CA ASP A 244 -18.03 7.14 3.60
C ASP A 244 -18.84 6.73 4.84
N GLU A 245 -19.88 5.93 4.67
CA GLU A 245 -20.58 5.35 5.83
C GLU A 245 -19.68 4.37 6.61
N LEU A 246 -18.87 3.57 5.94
CA LEU A 246 -17.91 2.68 6.60
C LEU A 246 -16.88 3.49 7.41
N ARG A 247 -16.38 4.58 6.86
CA ARG A 247 -15.42 5.48 7.53
C ARG A 247 -16.00 6.14 8.77
N THR A 248 -17.27 6.54 8.74
CA THR A 248 -17.90 7.36 9.78
C THR A 248 -18.71 6.57 10.81
N LYS A 249 -19.25 5.40 10.45
CA LYS A 249 -20.15 4.61 11.32
C LYS A 249 -19.45 3.42 11.98
N SER A 250 -18.32 2.96 11.46
CA SER A 250 -17.61 1.78 11.98
C SER A 250 -17.02 2.04 13.37
N ARG A 251 -16.94 0.98 14.17
CA ARG A 251 -16.32 1.02 15.49
C ARG A 251 -15.26 -0.06 15.61
N PHE A 252 -14.09 0.33 16.11
CA PHE A 252 -13.02 -0.59 16.41
C PHE A 252 -13.15 -1.14 17.83
N ILE A 253 -12.84 -2.42 17.97
CA ILE A 253 -12.70 -3.09 19.27
C ILE A 253 -11.28 -3.61 19.36
N ARG A 254 -10.59 -3.28 20.45
CA ARG A 254 -9.27 -3.83 20.73
C ARG A 254 -9.42 -5.27 21.21
N ILE A 255 -8.69 -6.19 20.60
CA ILE A 255 -8.67 -7.60 20.98
C ILE A 255 -7.32 -7.98 21.59
N THR A 256 -7.31 -9.07 22.37
CA THR A 256 -6.11 -9.72 22.90
C THR A 256 -5.56 -10.77 21.93
N LYS A 257 -4.43 -11.40 22.27
CA LYS A 257 -3.93 -12.56 21.52
C LYS A 257 -4.94 -13.73 21.53
N ALA A 258 -5.70 -13.90 22.62
CA ALA A 258 -6.77 -14.90 22.68
C ALA A 258 -7.90 -14.59 21.70
N GLY A 259 -8.35 -13.32 21.63
CA GLY A 259 -9.34 -12.90 20.64
C GLY A 259 -8.83 -12.99 19.18
N LEU A 260 -7.52 -12.81 18.96
CA LEU A 260 -6.94 -13.05 17.64
C LEU A 260 -7.00 -14.53 17.26
N LYS A 261 -6.68 -15.45 18.20
CA LYS A 261 -6.80 -16.90 17.99
C LYS A 261 -8.24 -17.31 17.69
N GLU A 262 -9.21 -16.76 18.43
CA GLU A 262 -10.64 -16.97 18.21
C GLU A 262 -11.11 -16.48 16.83
N SER A 263 -10.50 -15.41 16.31
CA SER A 263 -10.83 -14.82 15.01
C SER A 263 -10.40 -15.68 13.81
N HIS A 264 -9.51 -16.65 14.01
CA HIS A 264 -9.12 -17.63 13.00
C HIS A 264 -9.84 -18.96 13.24
N PRO A 265 -10.02 -19.80 12.19
CA PRO A 265 -10.48 -21.18 12.40
C PRO A 265 -9.61 -21.88 13.44
N HIS A 266 -10.23 -22.42 14.50
CA HIS A 266 -9.57 -23.09 15.61
C HIS A 266 -10.30 -24.39 15.93
N ASP A 267 -9.59 -25.32 16.57
CA ASP A 267 -10.09 -26.64 16.99
C ASP A 267 -10.62 -27.51 15.82
N VAL A 268 -10.17 -27.22 14.58
CA VAL A 268 -10.49 -27.98 13.37
C VAL A 268 -9.25 -28.17 12.50
N THR A 269 -9.23 -29.26 11.75
CA THR A 269 -8.24 -29.47 10.67
C THR A 269 -8.83 -28.99 9.35
N ILE A 270 -8.16 -28.07 8.67
CA ILE A 270 -8.60 -27.57 7.37
C ILE A 270 -8.38 -28.69 6.33
N THR A 271 -9.45 -29.13 5.71
CA THR A 271 -9.43 -30.15 4.64
C THR A 271 -9.60 -29.55 3.25
N ALA A 272 -10.14 -28.32 3.16
CA ALA A 272 -10.27 -27.56 1.92
C ALA A 272 -9.98 -26.08 2.21
N GLU A 273 -9.02 -25.51 1.49
CA GLU A 273 -8.65 -24.10 1.61
C GLU A 273 -9.71 -23.22 0.93
N ALA A 274 -10.07 -22.10 1.57
CA ALA A 274 -10.89 -21.07 0.93
C ALA A 274 -10.02 -20.15 0.06
N PRO A 275 -10.51 -19.66 -1.09
CA PRO A 275 -9.70 -18.83 -2.01
C PRO A 275 -9.26 -17.49 -1.39
N ASN A 276 -9.93 -17.04 -0.33
CA ASN A 276 -9.71 -15.77 0.36
C ASN A 276 -9.18 -15.92 1.79
N TYR A 277 -8.87 -17.16 2.22
CA TYR A 277 -8.29 -17.43 3.53
C TYR A 277 -7.14 -18.42 3.41
N TRP A 278 -6.02 -18.07 3.98
CA TRP A 278 -4.85 -18.93 4.15
C TRP A 278 -4.23 -18.64 5.51
N ARG A 279 -3.69 -19.65 6.14
CA ARG A 279 -2.89 -19.50 7.34
C ARG A 279 -1.43 -19.27 6.92
N GLU A 280 -0.81 -18.19 7.42
CA GLU A 280 0.66 -18.15 7.40
C GLU A 280 1.12 -19.34 8.26
N GLU A 281 1.92 -20.24 7.69
CA GLU A 281 2.66 -21.20 8.49
C GLU A 281 3.68 -20.39 9.30
N THR A 282 3.25 -19.85 10.43
CA THR A 282 4.19 -19.43 11.46
C THR A 282 4.95 -20.69 11.86
N GLN A 283 6.27 -20.60 11.86
CA GLN A 283 7.14 -21.59 12.48
C GLN A 283 6.88 -21.58 14.00
N ASP A 284 5.68 -21.95 14.40
CA ASP A 284 5.35 -22.30 15.78
C ASP A 284 5.88 -23.72 16.04
N ASN A 285 7.20 -23.87 15.87
CA ASN A 285 7.98 -24.90 16.51
C ASN A 285 8.58 -24.32 17.80
N GLU A 286 7.75 -23.80 18.68
CA GLU A 286 8.07 -23.75 20.10
C GLU A 286 7.42 -24.97 20.77
N LYS A 287 8.26 -26.02 20.90
CA LYS A 287 8.06 -27.10 21.86
C LYS A 287 8.23 -26.58 23.29
#